data_643d35a20a0b1ae0249188288c0ef52c
#
_entry.id   643d35a20a0b1ae0249188288c0ef52c
#
_cell.length_a   1.000
_cell.length_b   1.000
_cell.length_c   1.000
_cell.angle_alpha   90.00
_cell.angle_beta   90.00
_cell.angle_gamma   90.00
#
_symmetry.space_group_name_H-M   'P 1'
#
loop_
_entity.id
_entity.type
_entity.pdbx_description
1 polymer ?
#
loop_
_entity_poly.entity_id
_entity_poly.type
_entity_poly.pdbx_seq_one_letter_code
_entity_poly.pdbx_strand_id
1 'polypeptide(L)'
;MGHLTASPTIATFIIIVKTGILVLGGLITYFSYKAYRRTRSPALRALALGFGIVTFGALLAGAFDVLLEIDLATGVLVDAILTFVGFAVITYSLYVD
;
A
#
# COMPACT_ATOMS: atom_id res chain seq x y z
N MET A 1 -19.79 3.50 -16.48
CA MET A 1 -19.22 3.53 -16.65
C MET A 1 -18.54 2.62 -16.85
N GLY A 2 -18.70 1.88 -16.73
CA GLY A 2 -17.93 0.85 -17.10
C GLY A 2 -16.89 1.18 -18.05
N HIS A 3 -16.87 2.36 -18.47
CA HIS A 3 -15.94 2.66 -19.44
C HIS A 3 -14.56 2.58 -18.97
N LEU A 4 -14.32 2.86 -17.69
CA LEU A 4 -12.99 2.82 -17.15
C LEU A 4 -12.45 1.41 -17.12
N THR A 5 -13.34 0.46 -17.02
CA THR A 5 -12.94 -0.92 -16.96
C THR A 5 -13.56 -1.70 -18.06
N ALA A 6 -13.80 -1.04 -19.16
CA ALA A 6 -14.52 -1.66 -20.24
C ALA A 6 -13.76 -2.81 -20.84
N SER A 7 -12.43 -2.73 -20.88
CA SER A 7 -11.64 -3.79 -21.48
C SER A 7 -11.29 -4.84 -20.45
N PRO A 8 -11.67 -6.10 -20.68
CA PRO A 8 -11.26 -7.17 -19.77
C PRO A 8 -9.74 -7.28 -19.67
N THR A 9 -9.03 -6.94 -20.73
CA THR A 9 -7.58 -7.00 -20.72
C THR A 9 -7.01 -5.99 -19.74
N ILE A 10 -7.53 -4.75 -19.74
CA ILE A 10 -7.07 -3.74 -18.83
C ILE A 10 -7.39 -4.13 -17.41
N ALA A 11 -8.60 -4.64 -17.16
CA ALA A 11 -8.99 -5.08 -15.83
C ALA A 11 -8.06 -6.16 -15.32
N THR A 12 -7.68 -7.10 -16.18
CA THR A 12 -6.77 -8.17 -15.81
C THR A 12 -5.41 -7.62 -15.43
N PHE A 13 -4.88 -6.67 -16.19
CA PHE A 13 -3.60 -6.06 -15.85
C PHE A 13 -3.65 -5.33 -14.53
N ILE A 14 -4.74 -4.62 -14.26
CA ILE A 14 -4.90 -3.92 -13.00
C ILE A 14 -4.84 -4.90 -11.83
N ILE A 15 -5.54 -6.01 -11.95
CA ILE A 15 -5.56 -7.01 -10.89
C ILE A 15 -4.17 -7.59 -10.68
N ILE A 16 -3.46 -7.91 -11.75
CA ILE A 16 -2.13 -8.48 -11.66
C ILE A 16 -1.18 -7.50 -10.99
N VAL A 17 -1.20 -6.25 -11.42
CA VAL A 17 -0.31 -5.23 -10.85
C VAL A 17 -0.63 -4.98 -9.40
N LYS A 18 -1.91 -4.86 -9.05
CA LYS A 18 -2.30 -4.64 -7.65
C LYS A 18 -1.91 -5.80 -6.76
N THR A 19 -2.08 -7.02 -7.26
CA THR A 19 -1.66 -8.19 -6.52
C THR A 19 -0.15 -8.18 -6.29
N GLY A 20 0.60 -7.81 -7.32
CA GLY A 20 2.05 -7.68 -7.20
C GLY A 20 2.45 -6.65 -6.16
N ILE A 21 1.77 -5.52 -6.15
CA ILE A 21 2.03 -4.47 -5.16
C ILE A 21 1.77 -4.99 -3.74
N LEU A 22 0.67 -5.70 -3.54
CA LEU A 22 0.36 -6.24 -2.23
C LEU A 22 1.38 -7.27 -1.78
N VAL A 23 1.78 -8.15 -2.68
CA VAL A 23 2.77 -9.16 -2.36
C VAL A 23 4.11 -8.53 -2.02
N LEU A 24 4.58 -7.63 -2.87
CA LEU A 24 5.86 -6.98 -2.64
C LEU A 24 5.83 -6.08 -1.41
N GLY A 25 4.74 -5.34 -1.23
CA GLY A 25 4.60 -4.49 -0.05
C GLY A 25 4.58 -5.30 1.23
N GLY A 26 3.87 -6.42 1.19
CA GLY A 26 3.84 -7.33 2.34
C GLY A 26 5.22 -7.92 2.64
N LEU A 27 5.95 -8.31 1.60
CA LEU A 27 7.29 -8.83 1.78
C LEU A 27 8.25 -7.78 2.34
N ILE A 28 8.19 -6.57 1.80
CA ILE A 28 9.03 -5.48 2.30
C ILE A 28 8.71 -5.21 3.77
N THR A 29 7.43 -5.15 4.12
CA THR A 29 7.02 -4.93 5.49
C THR A 29 7.55 -6.04 6.40
N TYR A 30 7.38 -7.28 5.97
CA TYR A 30 7.81 -8.42 6.77
C TYR A 30 9.32 -8.46 6.96
N PHE A 31 10.07 -8.31 5.88
CA PHE A 31 11.53 -8.36 5.96
C PHE A 31 12.08 -7.18 6.74
N SER A 32 11.49 -5.99 6.57
CA SER A 32 11.92 -4.82 7.32
C SER A 32 11.66 -5.00 8.81
N TYR A 33 10.51 -5.55 9.17
CA TYR A 33 10.19 -5.79 10.56
C TYR A 33 11.13 -6.83 11.16
N LYS A 34 11.39 -7.88 10.41
CA LYS A 34 12.28 -8.94 10.89
C LYS A 34 13.70 -8.39 11.08
N ALA A 35 14.17 -7.59 10.15
CA ALA A 35 15.48 -6.97 10.28
C ALA A 35 15.51 -5.99 11.44
N TYR A 36 14.42 -5.24 11.64
CA TYR A 36 14.34 -4.35 12.78
C TYR A 36 14.47 -5.10 14.09
N ARG A 37 13.83 -6.25 14.19
CA ARG A 37 13.90 -7.02 15.44
C ARG A 37 15.32 -7.48 15.75
N ARG A 38 16.13 -7.68 14.73
CA ARG A 38 17.52 -8.08 14.95
C ARG A 38 18.43 -6.91 15.22
N THR A 39 18.24 -5.81 14.52
CA THR A 39 19.18 -4.69 14.57
C THR A 39 18.69 -3.52 15.40
N ARG A 40 17.38 -3.44 15.65
CA ARG A 40 16.77 -2.32 16.35
C ARG A 40 17.01 -0.99 15.65
N SER A 41 17.23 -1.02 14.35
CA SER A 41 17.45 0.19 13.58
C SER A 41 16.15 1.01 13.46
N PRO A 42 16.16 2.29 13.83
CA PRO A 42 14.96 3.13 13.66
C PRO A 42 14.53 3.23 12.21
N ALA A 43 15.48 3.23 11.27
CA ALA A 43 15.14 3.32 9.85
C ALA A 43 14.35 2.09 9.41
N LEU A 44 14.75 0.90 9.87
CA LEU A 44 14.02 -0.31 9.51
C LEU A 44 12.64 -0.35 10.13
N ARG A 45 12.50 0.18 11.35
CA ARG A 45 11.18 0.27 11.97
C ARG A 45 10.27 1.19 11.15
N ALA A 46 10.79 2.33 10.73
CA ALA A 46 10.02 3.26 9.93
C ALA A 46 9.62 2.65 8.60
N LEU A 47 10.55 1.93 7.97
CA LEU A 47 10.26 1.27 6.69
C LEU A 47 9.14 0.25 6.86
N ALA A 48 9.19 -0.56 7.91
CA ALA A 48 8.16 -1.55 8.16
C ALA A 48 6.80 -0.88 8.41
N LEU A 49 6.78 0.18 9.22
CA LEU A 49 5.55 0.89 9.52
C LEU A 49 5.01 1.59 8.28
N GLY A 50 5.86 2.30 7.56
CA GLY A 50 5.43 3.05 6.39
C GLY A 50 4.89 2.15 5.29
N PHE A 51 5.61 1.10 4.97
CA PHE A 51 5.15 0.16 3.95
C PHE A 51 3.96 -0.66 4.42
N GLY A 52 3.88 -0.93 5.73
CA GLY A 52 2.71 -1.57 6.29
C GLY A 52 1.47 -0.72 6.09
N ILE A 53 1.57 0.58 6.34
CA ILE A 53 0.46 1.50 6.15
C ILE A 53 0.08 1.58 4.68
N VAL A 54 1.06 1.68 3.78
CA VAL A 54 0.80 1.75 2.34
C VAL A 54 0.11 0.47 1.88
N THR A 55 0.61 -0.68 2.31
CA THR A 55 0.04 -1.97 1.92
C THR A 55 -1.37 -2.12 2.46
N PHE A 56 -1.59 -1.72 3.71
CA PHE A 56 -2.91 -1.77 4.31
C PHE A 56 -3.89 -0.87 3.56
N GLY A 57 -3.43 0.32 3.16
CA GLY A 57 -4.26 1.22 2.37
C GLY A 57 -4.66 0.63 1.05
N ALA A 58 -3.72 -0.01 0.36
CA ALA A 58 -4.03 -0.67 -0.90
C ALA A 58 -5.03 -1.80 -0.72
N LEU A 59 -4.89 -2.54 0.38
CA LEU A 59 -5.80 -3.62 0.68
C LEU A 59 -7.20 -3.10 0.97
N LEU A 60 -7.30 -2.03 1.77
CA LEU A 60 -8.59 -1.42 2.09
C LEU A 60 -9.26 -0.85 0.85
N ALA A 61 -8.49 -0.18 0.00
CA ALA A 61 -9.05 0.40 -1.21
C ALA A 61 -9.64 -0.69 -2.10
N GLY A 62 -8.92 -1.80 -2.24
CA GLY A 62 -9.41 -2.93 -3.01
C GLY A 62 -10.65 -3.56 -2.41
N ALA A 63 -10.67 -3.70 -1.08
CA ALA A 63 -11.82 -4.28 -0.39
C ALA A 63 -13.05 -3.38 -0.52
N PHE A 64 -12.88 -2.08 -0.38
CA PHE A 64 -14.00 -1.15 -0.53
C PHE A 64 -14.57 -1.22 -1.92
N ASP A 65 -13.70 -1.29 -2.92
CA ASP A 65 -14.15 -1.34 -4.30
C ASP A 65 -14.96 -2.60 -4.59
N VAL A 66 -14.49 -3.73 -4.07
CA VAL A 66 -15.12 -5.01 -4.36
C VAL A 66 -16.35 -5.27 -3.49
N LEU A 67 -16.23 -5.00 -2.20
CA LEU A 67 -17.26 -5.39 -1.25
C LEU A 67 -18.36 -4.36 -1.08
N LEU A 68 -18.01 -3.10 -1.09
CA LEU A 68 -18.95 -2.02 -0.78
C LEU A 68 -19.36 -1.24 -2.00
N GLU A 69 -18.75 -1.53 -3.14
CA GLU A 69 -19.04 -0.81 -4.38
C GLU A 69 -18.94 0.69 -4.18
N ILE A 70 -17.95 1.10 -3.40
CA ILE A 70 -17.71 2.50 -3.14
C ILE A 70 -17.17 3.15 -4.40
N ASP A 71 -17.52 4.42 -4.57
CA ASP A 71 -17.05 5.20 -5.69
C ASP A 71 -15.54 5.07 -5.85
N LEU A 72 -15.10 4.89 -7.08
CA LEU A 72 -13.68 4.72 -7.39
C LEU A 72 -12.86 5.88 -6.85
N ALA A 73 -13.38 7.10 -6.97
CA ALA A 73 -12.66 8.27 -6.49
C ALA A 73 -12.43 8.20 -4.99
N THR A 74 -13.43 7.74 -4.23
CA THR A 74 -13.28 7.61 -2.79
C THR A 74 -12.22 6.56 -2.44
N GLY A 75 -12.23 5.44 -3.12
CA GLY A 75 -11.22 4.41 -2.88
C GLY A 75 -9.82 4.90 -3.18
N VAL A 76 -9.66 5.61 -4.29
CA VAL A 76 -8.37 6.17 -4.66
C VAL A 76 -7.91 7.20 -3.64
N LEU A 77 -8.83 8.03 -3.14
CA LEU A 77 -8.49 9.03 -2.16
C LEU A 77 -8.00 8.40 -0.86
N VAL A 78 -8.70 7.38 -0.38
CA VAL A 78 -8.29 6.67 0.84
C VAL A 78 -6.90 6.07 0.66
N ASP A 79 -6.67 5.40 -0.45
CA ASP A 79 -5.37 4.79 -0.72
C ASP A 79 -4.28 5.86 -0.81
N ALA A 80 -4.57 6.97 -1.47
CA ALA A 80 -3.59 8.05 -1.63
C ALA A 80 -3.23 8.67 -0.28
N ILE A 81 -4.22 8.88 0.58
CA ILE A 81 -3.96 9.44 1.90
C ILE A 81 -3.07 8.51 2.71
N LEU A 82 -3.39 7.23 2.72
CA LEU A 82 -2.60 6.28 3.48
C LEU A 82 -1.19 6.13 2.91
N THR A 83 -1.06 6.19 1.59
CA THR A 83 0.24 6.17 0.95
C THR A 83 1.06 7.39 1.35
N PHE A 84 0.43 8.56 1.36
CA PHE A 84 1.09 9.78 1.76
C PHE A 84 1.58 9.69 3.20
N VAL A 85 0.72 9.22 4.09
CA VAL A 85 1.08 9.06 5.50
C VAL A 85 2.24 8.05 5.65
N GLY A 86 2.16 6.94 4.94
CA GLY A 86 3.21 5.93 5.00
C GLY A 86 4.56 6.47 4.57
N PHE A 87 4.59 7.17 3.45
CA PHE A 87 5.84 7.75 2.99
C PHE A 87 6.31 8.88 3.89
N ALA A 88 5.38 9.64 4.47
CA ALA A 88 5.76 10.69 5.40
C ALA A 88 6.44 10.10 6.64
N VAL A 89 5.94 8.99 7.15
CA VAL A 89 6.56 8.31 8.27
C VAL A 89 7.98 7.88 7.92
N ILE A 90 8.15 7.30 6.75
CA ILE A 90 9.47 6.85 6.31
C ILE A 90 10.42 8.03 6.19
N THR A 91 9.97 9.08 5.53
CA THR A 91 10.79 10.26 5.29
C THR A 91 11.21 10.92 6.60
N TYR A 92 10.24 11.08 7.50
CA TYR A 92 10.53 11.72 8.78
C TYR A 92 11.56 10.92 9.57
N SER A 93 11.40 9.61 9.57
CA SER A 93 12.31 8.77 10.33
C SER A 93 13.73 8.81 9.75
N LEU A 94 13.85 8.85 8.44
CA LEU A 94 15.15 8.94 7.81
C LEU A 94 15.81 10.29 8.09
N TYR A 95 15.00 11.33 8.17
CA TYR A 95 15.52 12.67 8.42
C TYR A 95 16.00 12.80 9.88
N VAL A 96 15.22 12.31 10.81
CA VAL A 96 15.54 12.45 12.22
C VAL A 96 16.70 11.55 12.61
N ASP A 97 16.78 10.41 12.00
CA ASP A 97 17.80 9.44 12.31
C ASP A 97 19.10 9.77 11.63
#